data_fd48af50231274b28b52ca3491cdcbbc
#
_entry.id   fd48af50231274b28b52ca3491cdcbbc
#
_cell.length_a   1.000
_cell.length_b   1.000
_cell.length_c   1.000
_cell.angle_alpha   90.00
_cell.angle_beta   90.00
_cell.angle_gamma   90.00
#
_symmetry.space_group_name_H-M   'P 1'
#
loop_
_entity.id
_entity.type
_entity.pdbx_description
1 polymer ?
#
loop_
_entity_poly.entity_id
_entity_poly.type
_entity_poly.pdbx_seq_one_letter_code
_entity_poly.pdbx_strand_id
1 'polypeptide(L)'
;VTNNAIWTTGGTSLFGAGNDSVINGAGAMLTTASNGGMIEATTFDGLEQLTSSGRLTMQDGGAGDRTELAGTVTLAAGSTYAIDVNAALQSDLLHTTGAATITGSTLAVTAQGFSVGRYTLLTADSGLNGQFAAMTGVTSTAFLTVTDDYDSNNAYLDVTKVHAFADAGLTPNQIATGEGLDSLTGGAVFNAVANLATDAEAQAAFDQLSGEIHASAKGMLVEDSRFVRDAATSRIRSAFRDVGAAPLPVMAYGEGGPEMVAADTDRFAVWGQAFGSWGNTDSDGNAAAFDRSTGGLLAGADTSVGNWRVGLLGGYSHSSFDADDRNSSGKADSYHLGLYGGTNWGAIAFRTGAAYSWSSLSTKRSVAFNGFTDGLSADYDAGTAQIFGELAYKADAGQFKFEPFANLAYVSVHTDGFTETGGATALTSIGTSTDATFTTLGLRGSSDFAFGGMNVTARGMLGWRHAFDDVTPTSTFAFAGGDQFTIAGMPIARDSAVIEAGLDFNMSANATLGLSYTGQFGGGTVDQGAKVDLAVKF
;
A
#
# COMPACT_ATOMS: atom_id res chain seq x y z
N VAL A 1 -50.10 6.42 -37.01
CA VAL A 1 -50.29 6.72 -35.57
C VAL A 1 -49.57 8.02 -35.25
N THR A 2 -50.23 8.93 -34.50
CA THR A 2 -49.60 10.18 -34.03
C THR A 2 -49.55 10.15 -32.50
N ASN A 3 -48.34 10.25 -31.95
CA ASN A 3 -48.09 10.41 -30.51
C ASN A 3 -47.89 11.90 -30.19
N ASN A 4 -48.74 12.45 -29.33
CA ASN A 4 -48.66 13.85 -28.85
C ASN A 4 -48.47 13.93 -27.33
N ALA A 5 -48.19 12.81 -26.68
CA ALA A 5 -47.97 12.72 -25.25
C ALA A 5 -46.81 11.74 -24.93
N ILE A 6 -47.07 10.71 -24.15
CA ILE A 6 -46.11 9.66 -23.85
C ILE A 6 -46.67 8.34 -24.41
N TRP A 7 -45.82 7.66 -25.20
CA TRP A 7 -46.13 6.32 -25.67
C TRP A 7 -44.90 5.41 -25.36
N THR A 8 -45.15 4.37 -24.58
CA THR A 8 -44.16 3.33 -24.29
C THR A 8 -44.57 2.05 -24.98
N THR A 9 -43.64 1.42 -25.68
CA THR A 9 -43.86 0.16 -26.38
C THR A 9 -42.63 -0.74 -26.26
N GLY A 10 -42.85 -2.04 -26.11
CA GLY A 10 -41.84 -3.09 -26.08
C GLY A 10 -42.33 -4.28 -26.88
N GLY A 11 -41.40 -5.22 -27.19
CA GLY A 11 -41.70 -6.36 -28.03
C GLY A 11 -42.08 -6.00 -29.46
N THR A 12 -42.98 -6.74 -30.09
CA THR A 12 -43.39 -6.53 -31.51
C THR A 12 -44.68 -5.72 -31.61
N SER A 13 -44.61 -4.58 -32.28
CA SER A 13 -45.78 -3.79 -32.70
C SER A 13 -46.07 -4.06 -34.17
N LEU A 14 -47.28 -4.61 -34.47
CA LEU A 14 -47.65 -5.00 -35.83
C LEU A 14 -48.41 -3.83 -36.53
N PHE A 15 -47.95 -3.45 -37.70
CA PHE A 15 -48.58 -2.53 -38.64
C PHE A 15 -49.07 -3.35 -39.85
N GLY A 16 -50.15 -2.94 -40.43
CA GLY A 16 -50.79 -3.72 -41.49
C GLY A 16 -50.07 -3.69 -42.85
N ALA A 17 -50.74 -4.17 -43.89
CA ALA A 17 -50.26 -3.97 -45.25
C ALA A 17 -50.70 -2.59 -45.76
N GLY A 18 -49.75 -1.74 -46.15
CA GLY A 18 -50.03 -0.37 -46.64
C GLY A 18 -48.84 0.57 -46.36
N ASN A 19 -49.07 1.86 -46.42
CA ASN A 19 -48.09 2.86 -46.04
C ASN A 19 -48.41 3.33 -44.61
N ASP A 20 -47.83 2.66 -43.64
CA ASP A 20 -48.01 2.96 -42.24
C ASP A 20 -46.95 3.95 -41.71
N SER A 21 -47.37 4.88 -40.85
CA SER A 21 -46.49 5.85 -40.26
C SER A 21 -46.72 6.03 -38.76
N VAL A 22 -45.63 6.20 -38.03
CA VAL A 22 -45.58 6.65 -36.65
C VAL A 22 -44.97 8.03 -36.60
N ILE A 23 -45.74 9.00 -36.08
CA ILE A 23 -45.32 10.38 -35.90
C ILE A 23 -45.27 10.68 -34.39
N ASN A 24 -44.05 10.88 -33.86
CA ASN A 24 -43.81 11.36 -32.49
C ASN A 24 -43.71 12.89 -32.53
N GLY A 25 -44.77 13.57 -32.07
CA GLY A 25 -44.92 15.01 -32.17
C GLY A 25 -43.93 15.80 -31.34
N ALA A 26 -43.82 17.10 -31.61
CA ALA A 26 -42.97 17.99 -30.81
C ALA A 26 -43.43 18.01 -29.34
N GLY A 27 -42.50 17.83 -28.41
CA GLY A 27 -42.78 17.72 -26.98
C GLY A 27 -43.34 16.38 -26.53
N ALA A 28 -43.60 15.43 -27.46
CA ALA A 28 -44.00 14.08 -27.12
C ALA A 28 -42.79 13.18 -26.86
N MET A 29 -43.01 12.07 -26.15
CA MET A 29 -42.01 11.06 -25.85
C MET A 29 -42.45 9.70 -26.39
N LEU A 30 -41.62 9.07 -27.21
CA LEU A 30 -41.74 7.69 -27.63
C LEU A 30 -40.62 6.89 -26.95
N THR A 31 -41.02 6.00 -26.04
CA THR A 31 -40.11 5.09 -25.37
C THR A 31 -40.22 3.72 -26.01
N THR A 32 -39.11 3.20 -26.48
CA THR A 32 -38.98 1.84 -27.06
C THR A 32 -37.99 1.05 -26.25
N ALA A 33 -38.18 -0.28 -26.19
CA ALA A 33 -37.25 -1.19 -25.50
C ALA A 33 -36.87 -0.70 -24.09
N SER A 34 -37.89 -0.59 -23.21
CA SER A 34 -37.70 -0.09 -21.85
C SER A 34 -38.25 -1.09 -20.84
N ASN A 35 -37.39 -1.85 -20.19
CA ASN A 35 -37.78 -2.89 -19.24
C ASN A 35 -36.94 -2.82 -17.93
N GLY A 36 -36.70 -1.60 -17.42
CA GLY A 36 -36.06 -1.36 -16.15
C GLY A 36 -34.59 -1.82 -16.10
N GLY A 37 -33.85 -1.55 -17.18
CA GLY A 37 -32.41 -1.85 -17.32
C GLY A 37 -32.09 -3.28 -17.78
N MET A 38 -33.09 -4.09 -18.15
CA MET A 38 -32.89 -5.36 -18.83
C MET A 38 -32.90 -5.15 -20.35
N ILE A 39 -31.97 -5.80 -21.05
CA ILE A 39 -31.89 -5.72 -22.53
C ILE A 39 -33.21 -6.17 -23.14
N GLU A 40 -33.80 -5.31 -23.96
CA GLU A 40 -35.06 -5.56 -24.65
C GLU A 40 -34.96 -5.18 -26.14
N ALA A 41 -35.81 -5.77 -26.95
CA ALA A 41 -35.97 -5.39 -28.35
C ALA A 41 -37.43 -4.94 -28.61
N THR A 42 -37.57 -3.78 -29.24
CA THR A 42 -38.84 -3.33 -29.85
C THR A 42 -38.74 -3.49 -31.34
N THR A 43 -39.68 -4.20 -31.95
CA THR A 43 -39.79 -4.34 -33.41
C THR A 43 -41.07 -3.69 -33.89
N PHE A 44 -40.95 -2.76 -34.85
CA PHE A 44 -42.08 -2.21 -35.60
C PHE A 44 -42.22 -2.97 -36.91
N ASP A 45 -42.98 -4.07 -36.88
CA ASP A 45 -43.18 -4.92 -38.03
C ASP A 45 -44.23 -4.35 -39.00
N GLY A 46 -43.85 -4.17 -40.28
CA GLY A 46 -44.69 -3.55 -41.31
C GLY A 46 -44.80 -2.01 -41.20
N LEU A 47 -43.92 -1.33 -40.50
CA LEU A 47 -43.87 0.15 -40.43
C LEU A 47 -42.97 0.73 -41.51
N GLU A 48 -43.49 1.55 -42.43
CA GLU A 48 -42.74 2.20 -43.51
C GLU A 48 -42.10 3.53 -43.11
N GLN A 49 -42.61 4.20 -42.08
CA GLN A 49 -42.05 5.50 -41.69
C GLN A 49 -42.18 5.74 -40.18
N LEU A 50 -41.06 6.06 -39.56
CA LEU A 50 -40.98 6.62 -38.21
C LEU A 50 -40.46 8.06 -38.28
N THR A 51 -41.26 9.03 -37.84
CA THR A 51 -40.83 10.44 -37.75
C THR A 51 -40.93 10.90 -36.29
N SER A 52 -39.80 11.36 -35.71
CA SER A 52 -39.79 11.96 -34.37
C SER A 52 -39.39 13.43 -34.42
N SER A 53 -40.30 14.29 -33.95
CA SER A 53 -40.05 15.70 -33.65
C SER A 53 -39.93 15.95 -32.13
N GLY A 54 -40.20 14.93 -31.31
CA GLY A 54 -40.08 14.93 -29.86
C GLY A 54 -38.88 14.11 -29.40
N ARG A 55 -39.02 13.42 -28.27
CA ARG A 55 -37.99 12.51 -27.74
C ARG A 55 -38.26 11.07 -28.15
N LEU A 56 -37.31 10.44 -28.81
CA LEU A 56 -37.25 8.99 -28.99
C LEU A 56 -36.20 8.46 -27.99
N THR A 57 -36.55 7.52 -27.12
CA THR A 57 -35.68 7.08 -26.04
C THR A 57 -35.76 5.59 -25.80
N MET A 58 -34.59 4.99 -25.56
CA MET A 58 -34.38 3.65 -24.99
C MET A 58 -33.79 3.71 -23.59
N GLN A 59 -33.60 4.93 -23.04
CA GLN A 59 -33.02 5.11 -21.72
C GLN A 59 -33.92 4.55 -20.62
N ASP A 60 -33.46 3.48 -19.98
CA ASP A 60 -34.15 2.85 -18.85
C ASP A 60 -33.15 2.46 -17.71
N GLY A 61 -31.87 2.80 -17.88
CA GLY A 61 -30.78 2.48 -16.96
C GLY A 61 -29.99 1.23 -17.32
N GLY A 62 -30.27 0.62 -18.48
CA GLY A 62 -29.48 -0.46 -19.07
C GLY A 62 -29.02 -0.11 -20.48
N ALA A 63 -27.91 -0.68 -20.94
CA ALA A 63 -27.41 -0.49 -22.29
C ALA A 63 -27.50 -1.82 -23.08
N GLY A 64 -27.76 -1.74 -24.38
CA GLY A 64 -27.86 -2.89 -25.28
C GLY A 64 -29.25 -3.12 -25.82
N ASP A 65 -30.20 -2.22 -25.53
CA ASP A 65 -31.55 -2.24 -26.07
C ASP A 65 -31.57 -2.01 -27.58
N ARG A 66 -32.58 -2.54 -28.26
CA ARG A 66 -32.68 -2.44 -29.70
C ARG A 66 -34.07 -2.00 -30.13
N THR A 67 -34.13 -1.02 -31.04
CA THR A 67 -35.35 -0.66 -31.77
C THR A 67 -35.12 -0.98 -33.24
N GLU A 68 -35.98 -1.82 -33.80
CA GLU A 68 -35.87 -2.31 -35.18
C GLU A 68 -37.12 -1.99 -36.02
N LEU A 69 -36.90 -1.55 -37.24
CA LEU A 69 -37.96 -1.35 -38.24
C LEU A 69 -37.43 -1.53 -39.68
N ALA A 70 -38.34 -1.80 -40.61
CA ALA A 70 -37.99 -1.97 -42.03
C ALA A 70 -38.10 -0.64 -42.84
N GLY A 71 -38.79 0.37 -42.31
CA GLY A 71 -39.08 1.62 -43.00
C GLY A 71 -38.01 2.69 -42.83
N THR A 72 -38.34 3.90 -43.24
CA THR A 72 -37.45 5.06 -43.05
C THR A 72 -37.58 5.67 -41.66
N VAL A 73 -36.49 6.24 -41.16
CA VAL A 73 -36.45 6.98 -39.89
C VAL A 73 -36.12 8.44 -40.16
N THR A 74 -36.89 9.34 -39.55
CA THR A 74 -36.59 10.78 -39.55
C THR A 74 -36.59 11.31 -38.12
N LEU A 75 -35.41 11.70 -37.62
CA LEU A 75 -35.25 12.46 -36.41
C LEU A 75 -35.19 13.95 -36.82
N ALA A 76 -36.30 14.66 -36.67
CA ALA A 76 -36.44 16.03 -37.13
C ALA A 76 -35.53 17.00 -36.36
N ALA A 77 -35.24 18.15 -36.94
CA ALA A 77 -34.49 19.20 -36.25
C ALA A 77 -35.15 19.58 -34.91
N GLY A 78 -34.36 19.64 -33.84
CA GLY A 78 -34.84 19.90 -32.49
C GLY A 78 -35.41 18.68 -31.75
N SER A 79 -35.52 17.50 -32.38
CA SER A 79 -35.85 16.25 -31.69
C SER A 79 -34.66 15.74 -30.87
N THR A 80 -34.97 14.83 -29.96
CA THR A 80 -33.92 14.16 -29.14
C THR A 80 -33.94 12.65 -29.37
N TYR A 81 -32.80 12.07 -29.69
CA TYR A 81 -32.56 10.65 -29.65
C TYR A 81 -31.76 10.32 -28.38
N ALA A 82 -32.29 9.46 -27.52
CA ALA A 82 -31.78 9.25 -26.18
C ALA A 82 -31.50 7.78 -25.93
N ILE A 83 -30.25 7.49 -25.49
CA ILE A 83 -29.70 6.14 -25.37
C ILE A 83 -28.87 5.97 -24.09
N ASP A 84 -28.73 4.73 -23.68
CA ASP A 84 -27.79 4.30 -22.64
C ASP A 84 -26.54 3.67 -23.24
N VAL A 85 -25.39 3.86 -22.59
CA VAL A 85 -24.11 3.21 -22.88
C VAL A 85 -23.46 2.72 -21.60
N ASN A 86 -22.59 1.69 -21.68
CA ASN A 86 -21.89 1.18 -20.51
C ASN A 86 -20.40 0.87 -20.76
N ALA A 87 -19.65 0.57 -19.70
CA ALA A 87 -18.24 0.24 -19.74
C ALA A 87 -17.93 -1.13 -20.36
N ALA A 88 -18.91 -1.90 -20.82
CA ALA A 88 -18.72 -3.15 -21.57
C ALA A 88 -18.78 -2.94 -23.09
N LEU A 89 -18.69 -1.69 -23.58
CA LEU A 89 -18.84 -1.31 -24.99
C LEU A 89 -20.22 -1.67 -25.56
N GLN A 90 -21.26 -1.66 -24.72
CA GLN A 90 -22.64 -1.83 -25.14
C GLN A 90 -23.32 -0.46 -25.22
N SER A 91 -24.18 -0.30 -26.22
CA SER A 91 -25.07 0.85 -26.42
C SER A 91 -26.44 0.41 -26.84
N ASP A 92 -27.42 1.21 -26.57
CA ASP A 92 -28.70 1.08 -27.24
C ASP A 92 -28.55 1.36 -28.74
N LEU A 93 -29.34 0.65 -29.56
CA LEU A 93 -29.22 0.70 -31.01
C LEU A 93 -30.61 0.88 -31.67
N LEU A 94 -30.71 1.91 -32.50
CA LEU A 94 -31.78 2.03 -33.47
C LEU A 94 -31.33 1.46 -34.82
N HIS A 95 -31.98 0.41 -35.30
CA HIS A 95 -31.67 -0.20 -36.57
C HIS A 95 -32.86 -0.10 -37.53
N THR A 96 -32.60 0.34 -38.75
CA THR A 96 -33.58 0.33 -39.84
C THR A 96 -32.99 -0.24 -41.13
N THR A 97 -33.76 -1.06 -41.86
CA THR A 97 -33.36 -1.49 -43.21
C THR A 97 -33.60 -0.38 -44.26
N GLY A 98 -34.40 0.62 -43.92
CA GLY A 98 -34.57 1.85 -44.71
C GLY A 98 -33.47 2.86 -44.53
N ALA A 99 -33.67 4.06 -45.04
CA ALA A 99 -32.73 5.19 -44.80
C ALA A 99 -33.13 5.94 -43.51
N ALA A 100 -32.10 6.52 -42.86
CA ALA A 100 -32.32 7.40 -41.71
C ALA A 100 -31.86 8.83 -42.00
N THR A 101 -32.62 9.82 -41.51
CA THR A 101 -32.27 11.25 -41.54
C THR A 101 -32.26 11.77 -40.10
N ILE A 102 -31.11 12.34 -39.69
CA ILE A 102 -30.89 12.80 -38.29
C ILE A 102 -30.50 14.27 -38.19
N THR A 103 -30.52 14.99 -39.31
CA THR A 103 -30.05 16.38 -39.43
C THR A 103 -30.75 17.31 -38.43
N GLY A 104 -29.96 17.95 -37.55
CA GLY A 104 -30.47 18.94 -36.61
C GLY A 104 -31.12 18.37 -35.35
N SER A 105 -31.11 17.04 -35.14
CA SER A 105 -31.55 16.39 -33.91
C SER A 105 -30.42 16.43 -32.86
N THR A 106 -30.75 16.15 -31.61
CA THR A 106 -29.82 16.08 -30.47
C THR A 106 -29.66 14.63 -30.03
N LEU A 107 -28.42 14.20 -29.84
CA LEU A 107 -28.10 12.94 -29.18
C LEU A 107 -28.02 13.17 -27.65
N ALA A 108 -28.83 12.43 -26.87
CA ALA A 108 -28.76 12.44 -25.42
C ALA A 108 -28.24 11.08 -24.91
N VAL A 109 -27.08 11.07 -24.25
CA VAL A 109 -26.43 9.86 -23.78
C VAL A 109 -26.48 9.79 -22.26
N THR A 110 -26.89 8.67 -21.69
CA THR A 110 -26.67 8.34 -20.29
C THR A 110 -25.62 7.23 -20.22
N ALA A 111 -24.54 7.48 -19.48
CA ALA A 111 -23.44 6.54 -19.39
C ALA A 111 -23.34 5.94 -17.98
N GLN A 112 -23.22 4.61 -17.93
CA GLN A 112 -22.79 3.85 -16.74
C GLN A 112 -21.28 3.54 -16.84
N GLY A 113 -20.47 4.61 -17.05
CA GLY A 113 -19.05 4.52 -17.37
C GLY A 113 -18.78 4.29 -18.86
N PHE A 114 -17.56 4.65 -19.27
CA PHE A 114 -17.07 4.48 -20.63
C PHE A 114 -15.92 3.47 -20.67
N SER A 115 -15.83 2.73 -21.78
CA SER A 115 -14.60 2.07 -22.21
C SER A 115 -14.07 2.75 -23.46
N VAL A 116 -12.77 2.78 -23.63
CA VAL A 116 -12.13 3.22 -24.88
C VAL A 116 -12.58 2.32 -26.02
N GLY A 117 -13.11 2.91 -27.07
CA GLY A 117 -13.64 2.20 -28.23
C GLY A 117 -14.82 2.89 -28.90
N ARG A 118 -15.48 2.18 -29.79
CA ARG A 118 -16.59 2.66 -30.61
C ARG A 118 -17.91 1.99 -30.20
N TYR A 119 -18.93 2.80 -29.96
CA TYR A 119 -20.30 2.37 -29.74
C TYR A 119 -21.13 2.67 -30.98
N THR A 120 -21.92 1.71 -31.47
CA THR A 120 -22.84 1.92 -32.61
C THR A 120 -24.21 2.30 -32.08
N LEU A 121 -24.68 3.48 -32.44
CA LEU A 121 -25.91 4.07 -31.88
C LEU A 121 -27.10 3.97 -32.82
N LEU A 122 -26.84 4.06 -34.14
CA LEU A 122 -27.85 3.97 -35.18
C LEU A 122 -27.24 3.27 -36.40
N THR A 123 -28.00 2.36 -37.01
CA THR A 123 -27.67 1.73 -38.30
C THR A 123 -28.83 1.89 -39.24
N ALA A 124 -28.57 2.34 -40.48
CA ALA A 124 -29.54 2.46 -41.57
C ALA A 124 -29.00 1.79 -42.85
N ASP A 125 -29.54 0.63 -43.20
CA ASP A 125 -28.98 -0.20 -44.26
C ASP A 125 -29.06 0.51 -45.64
N SER A 126 -30.05 1.36 -45.83
CA SER A 126 -30.23 2.15 -47.06
C SER A 126 -29.61 3.54 -47.01
N GLY A 127 -28.81 3.84 -45.99
CA GLY A 127 -28.02 5.06 -45.84
C GLY A 127 -28.47 5.99 -44.73
N LEU A 128 -27.48 6.61 -44.10
CA LEU A 128 -27.63 7.64 -43.08
C LEU A 128 -27.40 9.03 -43.69
N ASN A 129 -28.33 9.95 -43.42
CA ASN A 129 -28.28 11.33 -43.89
C ASN A 129 -28.23 12.33 -42.72
N GLY A 130 -27.18 13.15 -42.73
CA GLY A 130 -26.96 14.19 -41.73
C GLY A 130 -26.17 13.73 -40.49
N GLN A 131 -26.11 14.64 -39.53
CA GLN A 131 -25.39 14.46 -38.25
C GLN A 131 -26.25 15.07 -37.13
N PHE A 132 -26.00 14.64 -35.89
CA PHE A 132 -26.59 15.30 -34.71
C PHE A 132 -26.07 16.75 -34.62
N ALA A 133 -26.94 17.67 -34.26
CA ALA A 133 -26.57 19.07 -34.05
C ALA A 133 -25.87 19.32 -32.72
N ALA A 134 -26.14 18.46 -31.75
CA ALA A 134 -25.56 18.53 -30.42
C ALA A 134 -25.58 17.14 -29.76
N MET A 135 -24.64 16.94 -28.84
CA MET A 135 -24.61 15.82 -27.92
C MET A 135 -24.76 16.32 -26.49
N THR A 136 -25.54 15.65 -25.66
CA THR A 136 -25.80 15.98 -24.27
C THR A 136 -25.70 14.75 -23.38
N GLY A 137 -25.46 14.97 -22.07
CA GLY A 137 -25.31 13.87 -21.09
C GLY A 137 -23.95 13.22 -21.09
N VAL A 138 -23.02 13.70 -21.91
CA VAL A 138 -21.64 13.25 -21.96
C VAL A 138 -20.75 14.35 -21.38
N THR A 139 -19.90 13.96 -20.42
CA THR A 139 -18.83 14.80 -19.88
C THR A 139 -17.49 14.16 -20.19
N SER A 140 -16.54 14.93 -20.70
CA SER A 140 -15.14 14.50 -20.77
C SER A 140 -14.63 14.24 -19.36
N THR A 141 -13.84 13.20 -19.20
CA THR A 141 -13.12 12.89 -17.95
C THR A 141 -11.71 13.49 -17.97
N ALA A 142 -10.92 13.28 -16.93
CA ALA A 142 -9.51 13.68 -16.94
C ALA A 142 -8.71 13.03 -18.09
N PHE A 143 -9.13 11.84 -18.55
CA PHE A 143 -8.37 11.03 -19.49
C PHE A 143 -9.09 10.73 -20.80
N LEU A 144 -10.42 10.84 -20.83
CA LEU A 144 -11.24 10.44 -21.99
C LEU A 144 -11.89 11.64 -22.64
N THR A 145 -11.92 11.58 -23.97
CA THR A 145 -12.78 12.44 -24.82
C THR A 145 -13.80 11.55 -25.50
N VAL A 146 -15.04 12.06 -25.58
CA VAL A 146 -16.16 11.38 -26.23
C VAL A 146 -16.63 12.27 -27.37
N THR A 147 -16.70 11.71 -28.59
CA THR A 147 -17.13 12.38 -29.81
C THR A 147 -18.10 11.51 -30.57
N ASP A 148 -18.98 12.13 -31.36
CA ASP A 148 -19.80 11.43 -32.35
C ASP A 148 -19.02 11.30 -33.68
N ASP A 149 -19.23 10.18 -34.38
CA ASP A 149 -18.67 9.90 -35.69
C ASP A 149 -19.70 9.21 -36.58
N TYR A 150 -19.52 9.28 -37.89
CA TYR A 150 -20.49 8.85 -38.86
C TYR A 150 -19.84 8.19 -40.07
N ASP A 151 -20.51 7.17 -40.62
CA ASP A 151 -20.25 6.68 -41.96
C ASP A 151 -21.52 6.75 -42.83
N SER A 152 -21.51 6.12 -44.00
CA SER A 152 -22.65 6.13 -44.93
C SER A 152 -23.90 5.51 -44.34
N ASN A 153 -23.81 4.69 -43.31
CA ASN A 153 -24.88 3.87 -42.79
C ASN A 153 -25.07 3.96 -41.27
N ASN A 154 -24.06 4.48 -40.54
CA ASN A 154 -24.06 4.40 -39.10
C ASN A 154 -23.76 5.73 -38.43
N ALA A 155 -24.31 5.92 -37.24
CA ALA A 155 -23.88 6.91 -36.26
C ALA A 155 -23.22 6.22 -35.08
N TYR A 156 -22.09 6.72 -34.66
CA TYR A 156 -21.24 6.17 -33.61
C TYR A 156 -21.01 7.16 -32.48
N LEU A 157 -20.62 6.64 -31.34
CA LEU A 157 -19.97 7.37 -30.27
C LEU A 157 -18.56 6.80 -30.11
N ASP A 158 -17.55 7.63 -30.30
CA ASP A 158 -16.15 7.26 -30.14
C ASP A 158 -15.61 7.78 -28.81
N VAL A 159 -15.06 6.85 -28.02
CA VAL A 159 -14.40 7.16 -26.76
C VAL A 159 -12.90 6.92 -26.92
N THR A 160 -12.12 7.96 -26.77
CA THR A 160 -10.66 7.89 -26.93
C THR A 160 -9.94 8.38 -25.69
N LYS A 161 -8.85 7.68 -25.30
CA LYS A 161 -7.96 8.14 -24.26
C LYS A 161 -7.01 9.20 -24.85
N VAL A 162 -7.02 10.40 -24.27
CA VAL A 162 -6.27 11.58 -24.79
C VAL A 162 -5.09 12.00 -23.91
N HIS A 163 -5.05 11.54 -22.66
CA HIS A 163 -3.96 11.79 -21.72
C HIS A 163 -3.47 10.49 -21.11
N ALA A 164 -2.18 10.38 -20.81
CA ALA A 164 -1.64 9.31 -20.01
C ALA A 164 -2.10 9.43 -18.56
N PHE A 165 -2.27 8.31 -17.86
CA PHE A 165 -2.62 8.34 -16.44
C PHE A 165 -1.48 8.95 -15.62
N ALA A 166 -0.23 8.67 -15.98
CA ALA A 166 0.96 9.23 -15.35
C ALA A 166 1.01 10.77 -15.36
N ASP A 167 0.39 11.41 -16.38
CA ASP A 167 0.37 12.88 -16.49
C ASP A 167 -0.39 13.57 -15.35
N ALA A 168 -1.32 12.88 -14.71
CA ALA A 168 -2.06 13.39 -13.55
C ALA A 168 -1.27 13.30 -12.23
N GLY A 169 -0.22 12.48 -12.18
CA GLY A 169 0.58 12.24 -10.98
C GLY A 169 1.43 13.46 -10.59
N LEU A 170 1.48 13.78 -9.31
CA LEU A 170 2.31 14.85 -8.73
C LEU A 170 3.52 14.30 -7.99
N THR A 171 3.44 13.09 -7.45
CA THR A 171 4.53 12.46 -6.69
C THR A 171 5.14 11.31 -7.51
N PRO A 172 6.40 10.93 -7.23
CA PRO A 172 7.02 9.78 -7.89
C PRO A 172 6.18 8.49 -7.82
N ASN A 173 5.55 8.19 -6.68
CA ASN A 173 4.68 7.01 -6.53
C ASN A 173 3.41 7.11 -7.38
N GLN A 174 2.78 8.29 -7.44
CA GLN A 174 1.59 8.51 -8.28
C GLN A 174 1.94 8.36 -9.76
N ILE A 175 3.06 8.95 -10.21
CA ILE A 175 3.54 8.84 -11.60
C ILE A 175 3.82 7.38 -11.95
N ALA A 176 4.58 6.67 -11.12
CA ALA A 176 4.90 5.26 -11.35
C ALA A 176 3.64 4.37 -11.37
N THR A 177 2.67 4.62 -10.48
CA THR A 177 1.37 3.92 -10.50
C THR A 177 0.60 4.19 -11.78
N GLY A 178 0.59 5.47 -12.23
CA GLY A 178 0.00 5.88 -13.50
C GLY A 178 0.65 5.19 -14.70
N GLU A 179 1.99 5.10 -14.75
CA GLU A 179 2.74 4.36 -15.78
C GLU A 179 2.36 2.88 -15.82
N GLY A 180 2.26 2.24 -14.65
CA GLY A 180 1.78 0.85 -14.54
C GLY A 180 0.37 0.67 -15.10
N LEU A 181 -0.54 1.62 -14.83
CA LEU A 181 -1.90 1.62 -15.37
C LEU A 181 -1.92 1.92 -16.88
N ASP A 182 -1.05 2.80 -17.39
CA ASP A 182 -0.93 3.12 -18.81
C ASP A 182 -0.49 1.93 -19.66
N SER A 183 0.23 0.99 -19.07
CA SER A 183 0.64 -0.25 -19.72
C SER A 183 -0.51 -1.23 -19.97
N LEU A 184 -1.65 -1.05 -19.28
CA LEU A 184 -2.85 -1.87 -19.49
C LEU A 184 -3.56 -1.45 -20.77
N THR A 185 -4.11 -2.43 -21.48
CA THR A 185 -4.89 -2.19 -22.71
C THR A 185 -6.39 -2.08 -22.46
N GLY A 186 -6.84 -2.21 -21.21
CA GLY A 186 -8.23 -2.19 -20.78
C GLY A 186 -8.43 -2.96 -19.47
N GLY A 187 -9.68 -3.29 -19.16
CA GLY A 187 -10.04 -4.04 -17.95
C GLY A 187 -10.66 -3.13 -16.86
N ALA A 188 -11.11 -3.77 -15.77
CA ALA A 188 -11.90 -3.08 -14.74
C ALA A 188 -11.14 -1.90 -14.11
N VAL A 189 -9.87 -2.09 -13.74
CA VAL A 189 -9.03 -1.05 -13.12
C VAL A 189 -8.77 0.09 -14.10
N PHE A 190 -8.36 -0.24 -15.33
CA PHE A 190 -8.14 0.75 -16.38
C PHE A 190 -9.38 1.61 -16.60
N ASN A 191 -10.55 0.98 -16.79
CA ASN A 191 -11.80 1.70 -17.03
C ASN A 191 -12.22 2.54 -15.83
N ALA A 192 -12.05 2.03 -14.60
CA ALA A 192 -12.38 2.78 -13.39
C ALA A 192 -11.56 4.07 -13.29
N VAL A 193 -10.25 4.00 -13.52
CA VAL A 193 -9.36 5.17 -13.51
C VAL A 193 -9.66 6.11 -14.69
N ALA A 194 -9.86 5.58 -15.90
CA ALA A 194 -10.17 6.38 -17.08
C ALA A 194 -11.43 7.22 -16.94
N ASN A 195 -12.41 6.77 -16.13
CA ASN A 195 -13.67 7.47 -15.88
C ASN A 195 -13.59 8.50 -14.72
N LEU A 196 -12.44 8.73 -14.11
CA LEU A 196 -12.29 9.76 -13.08
C LEU A 196 -12.41 11.16 -13.70
N ALA A 197 -13.17 12.02 -13.04
CA ALA A 197 -13.51 13.32 -13.59
C ALA A 197 -12.36 14.32 -13.56
N THR A 198 -11.47 14.21 -12.58
CA THR A 198 -10.39 15.17 -12.31
C THR A 198 -9.05 14.49 -12.00
N ASP A 199 -7.94 15.21 -12.24
CA ASP A 199 -6.60 14.77 -11.85
C ASP A 199 -6.49 14.52 -10.33
N ALA A 200 -7.18 15.30 -9.51
CA ALA A 200 -7.17 15.11 -8.05
C ALA A 200 -7.81 13.78 -7.62
N GLU A 201 -8.90 13.36 -8.28
CA GLU A 201 -9.48 12.03 -8.06
C GLU A 201 -8.54 10.93 -8.53
N ALA A 202 -7.82 11.13 -9.64
CA ALA A 202 -6.82 10.19 -10.14
C ALA A 202 -5.64 10.05 -9.17
N GLN A 203 -5.10 11.14 -8.64
CA GLN A 203 -4.03 11.15 -7.64
C GLN A 203 -4.44 10.36 -6.39
N ALA A 204 -5.65 10.60 -5.87
CA ALA A 204 -6.17 9.85 -4.72
C ALA A 204 -6.36 8.35 -5.03
N ALA A 205 -6.71 7.99 -6.26
CA ALA A 205 -6.78 6.59 -6.70
C ALA A 205 -5.37 5.97 -6.82
N PHE A 206 -4.39 6.68 -7.39
CA PHE A 206 -3.01 6.20 -7.52
C PHE A 206 -2.38 5.93 -6.16
N ASP A 207 -2.63 6.79 -5.18
CA ASP A 207 -2.18 6.61 -3.81
C ASP A 207 -2.65 5.27 -3.22
N GLN A 208 -3.91 4.90 -3.44
CA GLN A 208 -4.46 3.64 -2.95
C GLN A 208 -4.01 2.43 -3.79
N LEU A 209 -3.71 2.63 -5.08
CA LEU A 209 -3.29 1.58 -6.01
C LEU A 209 -1.80 1.25 -5.93
N SER A 210 -0.98 2.12 -5.33
CA SER A 210 0.49 2.05 -5.33
C SER A 210 1.08 0.79 -4.68
N GLY A 211 0.42 0.21 -3.67
CA GLY A 211 0.99 -0.90 -2.90
C GLY A 211 2.13 -0.49 -1.96
N GLU A 212 2.23 0.77 -1.60
CA GLU A 212 3.31 1.38 -0.82
C GLU A 212 3.61 0.67 0.50
N ILE A 213 2.60 0.08 1.15
CA ILE A 213 2.74 -0.65 2.42
C ILE A 213 3.81 -1.74 2.37
N HIS A 214 3.98 -2.40 1.21
CA HIS A 214 4.98 -3.45 1.04
C HIS A 214 6.42 -2.90 1.00
N ALA A 215 6.62 -1.73 0.39
CA ALA A 215 7.92 -1.07 0.38
C ALA A 215 8.26 -0.52 1.77
N SER A 216 7.30 0.09 2.47
CA SER A 216 7.47 0.60 3.84
C SER A 216 7.75 -0.50 4.85
N ALA A 217 7.14 -1.69 4.71
CA ALA A 217 7.42 -2.86 5.54
C ALA A 217 8.89 -3.32 5.47
N LYS A 218 9.58 -3.16 4.33
CA LYS A 218 11.03 -3.44 4.24
C LYS A 218 11.84 -2.49 5.12
N GLY A 219 11.51 -1.20 5.11
CA GLY A 219 12.15 -0.21 5.99
C GLY A 219 11.97 -0.56 7.46
N MET A 220 10.76 -1.01 7.84
CA MET A 220 10.50 -1.51 9.19
C MET A 220 11.39 -2.70 9.56
N LEU A 221 11.54 -3.70 8.69
CA LEU A 221 12.41 -4.86 8.96
C LEU A 221 13.89 -4.47 9.11
N VAL A 222 14.37 -3.49 8.32
CA VAL A 222 15.72 -2.93 8.48
C VAL A 222 15.86 -2.28 9.86
N GLU A 223 14.91 -1.46 10.27
CA GLU A 223 14.91 -0.78 11.57
C GLU A 223 14.80 -1.78 12.74
N ASP A 224 13.93 -2.79 12.64
CA ASP A 224 13.72 -3.78 13.70
C ASP A 224 14.93 -4.71 13.90
N SER A 225 15.84 -4.80 12.90
CA SER A 225 17.09 -5.55 13.03
C SER A 225 17.95 -5.12 14.23
N ARG A 226 17.79 -3.87 14.70
CA ARG A 226 18.53 -3.32 15.86
C ARG A 226 18.26 -4.10 17.14
N PHE A 227 17.07 -4.64 17.37
CA PHE A 227 16.73 -5.30 18.64
C PHE A 227 17.65 -6.51 18.92
N VAL A 228 17.97 -7.28 17.89
CA VAL A 228 18.91 -8.42 18.00
C VAL A 228 20.33 -7.93 18.29
N ARG A 229 20.78 -6.89 17.58
CA ARG A 229 22.13 -6.27 17.76
C ARG A 229 22.28 -5.66 19.15
N ASP A 230 21.26 -4.94 19.61
CA ASP A 230 21.27 -4.29 20.92
C ASP A 230 21.24 -5.30 22.07
N ALA A 231 20.51 -6.41 21.93
CA ALA A 231 20.52 -7.50 22.91
C ALA A 231 21.90 -8.15 23.01
N ALA A 232 22.54 -8.49 21.87
CA ALA A 232 23.86 -9.07 21.81
C ALA A 232 24.93 -8.16 22.47
N THR A 233 24.97 -6.88 22.06
CA THR A 233 25.94 -5.91 22.60
C THR A 233 25.68 -5.61 24.07
N SER A 234 24.42 -5.54 24.50
CA SER A 234 24.03 -5.35 25.91
C SER A 234 24.47 -6.53 26.77
N ARG A 235 24.28 -7.77 26.28
CA ARG A 235 24.74 -8.98 26.99
C ARG A 235 26.26 -8.98 27.18
N ILE A 236 27.03 -8.63 26.13
CA ILE A 236 28.50 -8.58 26.24
C ILE A 236 28.94 -7.52 27.24
N ARG A 237 28.33 -6.33 27.20
CA ARG A 237 28.59 -5.26 28.21
C ARG A 237 28.34 -5.75 29.62
N SER A 238 27.24 -6.46 29.86
CA SER A 238 26.91 -7.01 31.18
C SER A 238 27.93 -8.06 31.62
N ALA A 239 28.39 -8.92 30.69
CA ALA A 239 29.38 -9.96 30.97
C ALA A 239 30.77 -9.41 31.36
N PHE A 240 31.13 -8.21 30.90
CA PHE A 240 32.38 -7.54 31.23
C PHE A 240 32.25 -6.41 32.25
N ARG A 241 31.04 -6.19 32.83
CA ARG A 241 30.72 -5.05 33.70
C ARG A 241 31.11 -3.70 33.11
N ASP A 242 30.91 -3.57 31.81
CA ASP A 242 31.20 -2.33 31.07
C ASP A 242 30.24 -1.20 31.48
N VAL A 243 30.58 0.03 31.15
CA VAL A 243 29.83 1.23 31.55
C VAL A 243 28.37 1.18 31.03
N GLY A 244 27.42 1.49 31.88
CA GLY A 244 26.00 1.48 31.55
C GLY A 244 25.41 0.08 31.28
N ALA A 245 26.14 -0.98 31.63
CA ALA A 245 25.63 -2.34 31.56
C ALA A 245 24.58 -2.59 32.65
N ALA A 246 23.47 -3.25 32.30
CA ALA A 246 22.49 -3.69 33.28
C ALA A 246 23.09 -4.85 34.09
N PRO A 247 23.11 -4.79 35.43
CA PRO A 247 23.70 -5.82 36.29
C PRO A 247 22.77 -7.04 36.48
N LEU A 248 22.13 -7.49 35.39
CA LEU A 248 21.15 -8.56 35.44
C LEU A 248 21.81 -9.92 35.67
N PRO A 249 21.41 -10.68 36.71
CA PRO A 249 21.89 -12.04 36.89
C PRO A 249 21.53 -12.94 35.73
N VAL A 250 22.35 -13.94 35.48
CA VAL A 250 22.18 -14.96 34.45
C VAL A 250 22.10 -16.35 35.09
N MET A 251 21.46 -17.29 34.42
CA MET A 251 21.49 -18.68 34.84
C MET A 251 22.81 -19.31 34.39
N ALA A 252 23.66 -19.68 35.32
CA ALA A 252 24.91 -20.39 35.02
C ALA A 252 24.82 -21.86 35.44
N TYR A 253 25.58 -22.69 34.74
CA TYR A 253 25.64 -24.12 34.95
C TYR A 253 27.02 -24.53 35.51
N GLY A 254 27.05 -25.32 36.56
CA GLY A 254 28.23 -25.87 37.20
C GLY A 254 27.98 -27.25 37.78
N GLU A 255 28.92 -27.80 38.54
CA GLU A 255 28.82 -29.13 39.14
C GLU A 255 27.62 -29.32 40.10
N GLY A 256 27.10 -28.19 40.65
CA GLY A 256 25.89 -28.18 41.50
C GLY A 256 24.56 -28.02 40.73
N GLY A 257 24.57 -27.95 39.39
CA GLY A 257 23.40 -27.70 38.56
C GLY A 257 23.20 -26.20 38.18
N PRO A 258 22.00 -25.81 37.72
CA PRO A 258 21.70 -24.43 37.35
C PRO A 258 21.63 -23.52 38.58
N GLU A 259 22.26 -22.35 38.51
CA GLU A 259 22.29 -21.35 39.58
C GLU A 259 22.25 -19.94 39.00
N MET A 260 21.47 -19.06 39.61
CA MET A 260 21.44 -17.63 39.24
C MET A 260 22.70 -16.93 39.80
N VAL A 261 23.52 -16.42 38.90
CA VAL A 261 24.80 -15.78 39.23
C VAL A 261 24.88 -14.38 38.64
N ALA A 262 25.92 -13.64 39.03
CA ALA A 262 26.18 -12.32 38.43
C ALA A 262 26.46 -12.45 36.92
N ALA A 263 26.11 -11.43 36.16
CA ALA A 263 26.22 -11.39 34.69
C ALA A 263 27.63 -11.68 34.15
N ASP A 264 28.65 -11.36 34.94
CA ASP A 264 30.08 -11.48 34.63
C ASP A 264 30.71 -12.85 35.01
N THR A 265 29.87 -13.85 35.22
CA THR A 265 30.37 -15.22 35.50
C THR A 265 31.23 -15.75 34.36
N ASP A 266 32.30 -16.47 34.68
CA ASP A 266 33.14 -17.18 33.68
C ASP A 266 32.51 -18.51 33.23
N ARG A 267 31.45 -18.96 33.90
CA ARG A 267 30.71 -20.18 33.56
C ARG A 267 29.86 -20.02 32.33
N PHE A 268 29.44 -21.13 31.75
CA PHE A 268 28.39 -21.15 30.74
C PHE A 268 27.12 -20.53 31.36
N ALA A 269 26.57 -19.53 30.68
CA ALA A 269 25.45 -18.75 31.17
C ALA A 269 24.35 -18.66 30.13
N VAL A 270 23.09 -18.69 30.58
CA VAL A 270 21.87 -18.48 29.78
C VAL A 270 21.18 -17.21 30.25
N TRP A 271 20.71 -16.43 29.31
CA TRP A 271 20.04 -15.15 29.56
C TRP A 271 18.78 -15.00 28.71
N GLY A 272 17.90 -14.11 29.09
CA GLY A 272 16.69 -13.76 28.35
C GLY A 272 16.36 -12.28 28.52
N GLN A 273 15.72 -11.71 27.50
CA GLN A 273 15.31 -10.32 27.46
C GLN A 273 13.97 -10.19 26.70
N ALA A 274 13.03 -9.45 27.27
CA ALA A 274 11.84 -8.99 26.58
C ALA A 274 12.03 -7.53 26.14
N PHE A 275 11.43 -7.16 25.01
CA PHE A 275 11.44 -5.79 24.51
C PHE A 275 10.12 -5.42 23.88
N GLY A 276 9.82 -4.13 23.85
CA GLY A 276 8.70 -3.55 23.13
C GLY A 276 9.06 -2.15 22.63
N SER A 277 8.61 -1.81 21.44
CA SER A 277 8.83 -0.51 20.81
C SER A 277 7.59 -0.12 20.01
N TRP A 278 7.33 1.17 19.92
CA TRP A 278 6.32 1.77 19.06
C TRP A 278 6.87 3.05 18.47
N GLY A 279 6.57 3.26 17.23
CA GLY A 279 7.08 4.39 16.48
C GLY A 279 6.15 4.82 15.37
N ASN A 280 6.29 6.07 15.00
CA ASN A 280 5.65 6.65 13.83
C ASN A 280 6.68 7.40 12.99
N THR A 281 6.40 7.46 11.71
CA THR A 281 7.16 8.28 10.75
C THR A 281 6.18 9.12 9.97
N ASP A 282 6.39 10.45 9.96
CA ASP A 282 5.56 11.39 9.24
C ASP A 282 5.71 11.19 7.72
N SER A 283 4.66 11.51 6.95
CA SER A 283 4.72 11.50 5.48
C SER A 283 5.86 12.38 4.95
N ASP A 284 6.55 11.92 3.92
CA ASP A 284 7.56 12.69 3.19
C ASP A 284 6.99 13.43 1.97
N GLY A 285 5.66 13.33 1.75
CA GLY A 285 4.93 13.90 0.62
C GLY A 285 4.82 12.96 -0.57
N ASN A 286 5.59 11.86 -0.62
CA ASN A 286 5.48 10.79 -1.62
C ASN A 286 4.90 9.52 -1.00
N ALA A 287 5.47 9.09 0.13
CA ALA A 287 4.95 8.01 0.96
C ALA A 287 4.08 8.56 2.10
N ALA A 288 3.04 7.82 2.49
CA ALA A 288 2.15 8.17 3.60
C ALA A 288 2.82 7.99 4.95
N ALA A 289 2.29 8.64 5.98
CA ALA A 289 2.69 8.39 7.35
C ALA A 289 2.55 6.91 7.70
N PHE A 290 3.51 6.40 8.49
CA PHE A 290 3.63 4.98 8.78
C PHE A 290 3.79 4.76 10.28
N ASP A 291 2.84 4.05 10.88
CA ASP A 291 2.85 3.66 12.27
C ASP A 291 3.30 2.22 12.45
N ARG A 292 4.01 1.95 13.54
CA ARG A 292 4.49 0.60 13.84
C ARG A 292 4.57 0.31 15.34
N SER A 293 4.39 -0.95 15.69
CA SER A 293 4.68 -1.46 17.02
C SER A 293 5.34 -2.83 16.92
N THR A 294 6.38 -3.07 17.72
CA THR A 294 7.12 -4.33 17.72
C THR A 294 7.32 -4.80 19.15
N GLY A 295 7.07 -6.08 19.42
CA GLY A 295 7.35 -6.70 20.71
C GLY A 295 7.93 -8.09 20.54
N GLY A 296 8.86 -8.46 21.44
CA GLY A 296 9.54 -9.75 21.31
C GLY A 296 10.28 -10.23 22.53
N LEU A 297 10.79 -11.46 22.39
CA LEU A 297 11.62 -12.15 23.36
C LEU A 297 12.89 -12.65 22.67
N LEU A 298 14.03 -12.36 23.28
CA LEU A 298 15.32 -12.89 22.88
C LEU A 298 15.92 -13.68 24.04
N ALA A 299 16.50 -14.81 23.74
CA ALA A 299 17.25 -15.62 24.68
C ALA A 299 18.61 -16.01 24.08
N GLY A 300 19.60 -16.21 24.92
CA GLY A 300 20.93 -16.60 24.45
C GLY A 300 21.67 -17.38 25.49
N ALA A 301 22.77 -17.99 25.02
CA ALA A 301 23.71 -18.70 25.86
C ALA A 301 25.12 -18.30 25.44
N ASP A 302 26.01 -18.13 26.43
CA ASP A 302 27.38 -17.73 26.18
C ASP A 302 28.37 -18.32 27.21
N THR A 303 29.63 -18.34 26.82
CA THR A 303 30.72 -18.84 27.66
C THR A 303 31.99 -18.06 27.40
N SER A 304 32.95 -18.13 28.35
CA SER A 304 34.27 -17.55 28.19
C SER A 304 35.19 -18.50 27.41
N VAL A 305 35.89 -17.99 26.41
CA VAL A 305 36.91 -18.69 25.62
C VAL A 305 38.19 -17.83 25.63
N GLY A 306 39.09 -18.12 26.53
CA GLY A 306 40.22 -17.22 26.81
C GLY A 306 39.73 -15.86 27.33
N ASN A 307 40.15 -14.79 26.67
CA ASN A 307 39.71 -13.43 27.01
C ASN A 307 38.41 -13.00 26.29
N TRP A 308 37.84 -13.89 25.48
CA TRP A 308 36.61 -13.62 24.74
C TRP A 308 35.40 -14.20 25.47
N ARG A 309 34.28 -13.48 25.39
CA ARG A 309 32.96 -14.02 25.62
C ARG A 309 32.31 -14.28 24.29
N VAL A 310 31.84 -15.50 24.04
CA VAL A 310 31.19 -15.89 22.78
C VAL A 310 29.88 -16.59 23.07
N GLY A 311 28.88 -16.34 22.24
CA GLY A 311 27.54 -16.86 22.46
C GLY A 311 26.68 -16.94 21.21
N LEU A 312 25.55 -17.60 21.41
CA LEU A 312 24.46 -17.73 20.48
C LEU A 312 23.24 -17.05 21.07
N LEU A 313 22.40 -16.48 20.22
CA LEU A 313 21.08 -16.01 20.60
C LEU A 313 20.04 -16.46 19.59
N GLY A 314 18.81 -16.58 20.07
CA GLY A 314 17.64 -16.81 19.26
C GLY A 314 16.43 -16.12 19.88
N GLY A 315 15.36 -15.97 19.11
CA GLY A 315 14.17 -15.34 19.63
C GLY A 315 13.06 -15.18 18.61
N TYR A 316 12.04 -14.47 19.05
CA TYR A 316 10.83 -14.20 18.30
C TYR A 316 10.40 -12.76 18.54
N SER A 317 9.90 -12.11 17.48
CA SER A 317 9.22 -10.84 17.58
C SER A 317 7.97 -10.81 16.69
N HIS A 318 7.00 -10.02 17.12
CA HIS A 318 5.81 -9.68 16.37
C HIS A 318 5.76 -8.18 16.16
N SER A 319 5.56 -7.76 14.90
CA SER A 319 5.41 -6.36 14.51
C SER A 319 4.05 -6.16 13.85
N SER A 320 3.37 -5.07 14.20
CA SER A 320 2.16 -4.56 13.52
C SER A 320 2.48 -3.20 12.94
N PHE A 321 1.95 -2.91 11.77
CA PHE A 321 2.19 -1.66 11.05
C PHE A 321 1.00 -1.26 10.18
N ASP A 322 0.86 0.03 9.94
CA ASP A 322 -0.20 0.59 9.11
C ASP A 322 0.22 1.91 8.44
N ALA A 323 -0.48 2.21 7.35
CA ALA A 323 -0.45 3.48 6.64
C ALA A 323 -1.91 3.88 6.39
N ASP A 324 -2.47 4.65 7.33
CA ASP A 324 -3.90 4.98 7.37
C ASP A 324 -4.35 5.73 6.11
N ASP A 325 -3.57 6.70 5.63
CA ASP A 325 -3.85 7.46 4.41
C ASP A 325 -3.84 6.59 3.13
N ARG A 326 -3.36 5.35 3.21
CA ARG A 326 -3.38 4.35 2.13
C ARG A 326 -4.38 3.21 2.40
N ASN A 327 -5.17 3.29 3.47
CA ASN A 327 -6.10 2.23 3.89
C ASN A 327 -5.42 0.86 3.90
N SER A 328 -4.20 0.78 4.40
CA SER A 328 -3.37 -0.41 4.37
C SER A 328 -2.72 -0.70 5.71
N SER A 329 -2.62 -1.98 6.05
CA SER A 329 -2.03 -2.45 7.29
C SER A 329 -1.38 -3.81 7.11
N GLY A 330 -0.54 -4.20 8.06
CA GLY A 330 0.09 -5.50 8.06
C GLY A 330 0.67 -5.90 9.40
N LYS A 331 1.21 -7.10 9.42
CA LYS A 331 1.94 -7.67 10.55
C LYS A 331 3.08 -8.54 10.05
N ALA A 332 4.10 -8.70 10.88
CA ALA A 332 5.23 -9.56 10.62
C ALA A 332 5.54 -10.39 11.88
N ASP A 333 5.69 -11.70 11.68
CA ASP A 333 6.17 -12.65 12.68
C ASP A 333 7.60 -13.04 12.34
N SER A 334 8.56 -12.73 13.21
CA SER A 334 9.98 -12.87 12.94
C SER A 334 10.66 -13.82 13.92
N TYR A 335 11.45 -14.77 13.41
CA TYR A 335 12.30 -15.66 14.18
C TYR A 335 13.76 -15.27 13.96
N HIS A 336 14.52 -15.18 15.05
CA HIS A 336 15.88 -14.66 15.05
C HIS A 336 16.87 -15.73 15.46
N LEU A 337 18.03 -15.75 14.80
CA LEU A 337 19.21 -16.53 15.19
C LEU A 337 20.46 -15.68 14.99
N GLY A 338 21.35 -15.68 15.97
CA GLY A 338 22.57 -14.90 15.90
C GLY A 338 23.75 -15.49 16.67
N LEU A 339 24.92 -15.06 16.25
CA LEU A 339 26.21 -15.31 16.92
C LEU A 339 26.73 -13.97 17.42
N TYR A 340 27.31 -13.95 18.60
CA TYR A 340 27.94 -12.75 19.13
C TYR A 340 29.16 -13.05 19.94
N GLY A 341 30.03 -12.04 20.07
CA GLY A 341 31.21 -12.15 20.91
C GLY A 341 31.82 -10.79 21.20
N GLY A 342 32.67 -10.77 22.22
CA GLY A 342 33.38 -9.57 22.60
C GLY A 342 34.56 -9.86 23.54
N THR A 343 35.41 -8.86 23.69
CA THR A 343 36.58 -8.89 24.56
C THR A 343 36.96 -7.49 25.01
N ASN A 344 37.70 -7.42 26.12
CA ASN A 344 38.25 -6.16 26.62
C ASN A 344 39.78 -6.23 26.60
N TRP A 345 40.42 -5.21 26.06
CA TRP A 345 41.88 -4.99 26.09
C TRP A 345 42.19 -3.75 26.96
N GLY A 346 42.28 -3.95 28.28
CA GLY A 346 42.36 -2.84 29.21
C GLY A 346 41.13 -1.97 29.21
N ALA A 347 41.28 -0.72 28.80
CA ALA A 347 40.13 0.23 28.69
C ALA A 347 39.34 0.11 27.38
N ILE A 348 39.87 -0.60 26.38
CA ILE A 348 39.19 -0.77 25.08
C ILE A 348 38.32 -2.01 25.13
N ALA A 349 37.05 -1.83 24.78
CA ALA A 349 36.07 -2.90 24.58
C ALA A 349 35.78 -3.10 23.10
N PHE A 350 35.72 -4.35 22.65
CA PHE A 350 35.27 -4.73 21.31
C PHE A 350 34.12 -5.71 21.41
N ARG A 351 33.08 -5.46 20.65
CA ARG A 351 31.83 -6.24 20.60
C ARG A 351 31.46 -6.45 19.14
N THR A 352 31.03 -7.65 18.76
CA THR A 352 30.69 -7.98 17.39
C THR A 352 29.65 -9.09 17.32
N GLY A 353 28.99 -9.22 16.19
CA GLY A 353 28.08 -10.32 15.95
C GLY A 353 27.52 -10.31 14.52
N ALA A 354 26.83 -11.40 14.21
CA ALA A 354 26.06 -11.57 12.99
C ALA A 354 24.75 -12.27 13.33
N ALA A 355 23.69 -11.91 12.62
CA ALA A 355 22.39 -12.52 12.83
C ALA A 355 21.61 -12.65 11.52
N TYR A 356 20.70 -13.59 11.53
CA TYR A 356 19.69 -13.75 10.49
C TYR A 356 18.31 -13.87 11.10
N SER A 357 17.34 -13.20 10.46
CA SER A 357 15.94 -13.25 10.86
C SER A 357 15.08 -13.72 9.70
N TRP A 358 14.19 -14.66 9.96
CA TRP A 358 13.15 -15.12 9.05
C TRP A 358 11.85 -14.44 9.46
N SER A 359 11.23 -13.74 8.55
CA SER A 359 9.99 -12.98 8.80
C SER A 359 8.89 -13.44 7.86
N SER A 360 7.70 -13.74 8.38
CA SER A 360 6.50 -13.98 7.61
C SER A 360 5.59 -12.76 7.75
N LEU A 361 5.27 -12.13 6.62
CA LEU A 361 4.48 -10.91 6.54
C LEU A 361 3.07 -11.22 6.01
N SER A 362 2.09 -10.56 6.61
CA SER A 362 0.69 -10.59 6.18
C SER A 362 0.19 -9.17 6.06
N THR A 363 -0.32 -8.79 4.88
CA THR A 363 -0.76 -7.42 4.58
C THR A 363 -2.19 -7.41 4.09
N LYS A 364 -2.85 -6.26 4.30
CA LYS A 364 -4.20 -5.96 3.79
C LYS A 364 -4.22 -4.55 3.24
N ARG A 365 -4.88 -4.37 2.10
CA ARG A 365 -5.15 -3.07 1.48
C ARG A 365 -6.62 -2.97 1.09
N SER A 366 -7.20 -1.80 1.25
CA SER A 366 -8.53 -1.46 0.73
C SER A 366 -8.38 -0.37 -0.31
N VAL A 367 -8.89 -0.61 -1.50
CA VAL A 367 -8.93 0.36 -2.59
C VAL A 367 -10.37 0.78 -2.79
N ALA A 368 -10.66 2.08 -2.68
CA ALA A 368 -12.01 2.61 -2.88
C ALA A 368 -11.92 4.02 -3.50
N PHE A 369 -12.44 4.16 -4.72
CA PHE A 369 -12.59 5.43 -5.40
C PHE A 369 -13.82 5.35 -6.34
N ASN A 370 -14.26 6.46 -6.83
CA ASN A 370 -15.55 6.65 -7.55
C ASN A 370 -16.04 5.42 -8.34
N GLY A 371 -17.00 4.68 -7.78
CA GLY A 371 -17.63 3.52 -8.43
C GLY A 371 -16.80 2.22 -8.43
N PHE A 372 -15.62 2.21 -7.81
CA PHE A 372 -14.73 1.06 -7.76
C PHE A 372 -14.31 0.73 -6.32
N THR A 373 -14.34 -0.54 -5.94
CA THR A 373 -13.88 -1.02 -4.63
C THR A 373 -13.23 -2.39 -4.75
N ASP A 374 -12.06 -2.56 -4.09
CA ASP A 374 -11.38 -3.84 -3.93
C ASP A 374 -10.86 -3.99 -2.50
N GLY A 375 -10.80 -5.23 -2.02
CA GLY A 375 -10.11 -5.61 -0.79
C GLY A 375 -9.03 -6.64 -1.10
N LEU A 376 -7.78 -6.33 -0.75
CA LEU A 376 -6.60 -7.08 -1.15
C LEU A 376 -5.86 -7.63 0.07
N SER A 377 -5.23 -8.78 -0.09
CA SER A 377 -4.34 -9.36 0.92
C SER A 377 -3.16 -10.08 0.27
N ALA A 378 -2.03 -10.08 0.98
CA ALA A 378 -0.86 -10.86 0.61
C ALA A 378 -0.18 -11.46 1.84
N ASP A 379 0.32 -12.68 1.68
CA ASP A 379 1.22 -13.34 2.63
C ASP A 379 2.51 -13.66 1.89
N TYR A 380 3.65 -13.28 2.46
CA TYR A 380 4.98 -13.51 1.88
C TYR A 380 6.08 -13.51 2.92
N ASP A 381 7.23 -14.07 2.57
CA ASP A 381 8.36 -14.20 3.47
C ASP A 381 9.45 -13.17 3.18
N ALA A 382 10.24 -12.86 4.20
CA ALA A 382 11.42 -12.02 4.11
C ALA A 382 12.56 -12.55 4.98
N GLY A 383 13.79 -12.34 4.52
CA GLY A 383 15.00 -12.63 5.24
C GLY A 383 15.79 -11.37 5.55
N THR A 384 16.23 -11.21 6.81
CA THR A 384 17.08 -10.09 7.23
C THR A 384 18.41 -10.62 7.71
N ALA A 385 19.48 -10.34 6.98
CA ALA A 385 20.85 -10.64 7.37
C ALA A 385 21.53 -9.39 7.93
N GLN A 386 22.30 -9.52 9.01
CA GLN A 386 23.08 -8.41 9.54
C GLN A 386 24.44 -8.87 10.09
N ILE A 387 25.41 -7.96 10.00
CA ILE A 387 26.71 -8.04 10.68
C ILE A 387 26.99 -6.70 11.36
N PHE A 388 27.56 -6.73 12.54
CA PHE A 388 27.83 -5.52 13.30
C PHE A 388 29.10 -5.62 14.14
N GLY A 389 29.68 -4.45 14.45
CA GLY A 389 30.81 -4.32 15.34
C GLY A 389 30.81 -3.01 16.10
N GLU A 390 31.31 -3.03 17.33
CA GLU A 390 31.38 -1.84 18.19
C GLU A 390 32.75 -1.78 18.87
N LEU A 391 33.38 -0.61 18.86
CA LEU A 391 34.54 -0.26 19.66
C LEU A 391 34.13 0.77 20.69
N ALA A 392 34.58 0.59 21.92
CA ALA A 392 34.32 1.51 23.01
C ALA A 392 35.56 1.71 23.90
N TYR A 393 35.62 2.85 24.58
CA TYR A 393 36.71 3.18 25.51
C TYR A 393 36.16 3.51 26.90
N LYS A 394 36.58 2.77 27.92
CA LYS A 394 36.14 2.96 29.32
C LYS A 394 36.97 4.02 30.00
N ALA A 395 36.31 5.02 30.58
CA ALA A 395 36.89 6.12 31.32
C ALA A 395 36.19 6.29 32.69
N ASP A 396 36.95 6.31 33.73
CA ASP A 396 36.47 6.50 35.11
C ASP A 396 36.75 7.92 35.60
N ALA A 397 35.75 8.59 36.13
CA ALA A 397 35.80 9.92 36.73
C ALA A 397 35.15 9.90 38.13
N GLY A 398 35.74 9.16 39.03
CA GLY A 398 35.26 8.98 40.42
C GLY A 398 33.95 8.17 40.47
N GLN A 399 32.86 8.76 40.88
CA GLN A 399 31.55 8.07 40.92
C GLN A 399 30.86 7.97 39.55
N PHE A 400 31.35 8.70 38.55
CA PHE A 400 30.85 8.66 37.19
C PHE A 400 31.75 7.82 36.31
N LYS A 401 31.16 6.92 35.52
CA LYS A 401 31.83 6.13 34.52
C LYS A 401 31.32 6.53 33.16
N PHE A 402 32.20 6.62 32.16
CA PHE A 402 31.88 7.03 30.80
C PHE A 402 32.46 6.03 29.80
N GLU A 403 31.73 5.83 28.71
CA GLU A 403 32.16 4.96 27.63
C GLU A 403 31.76 5.59 26.29
N PRO A 404 32.62 6.44 25.66
CA PRO A 404 32.45 6.76 24.25
C PRO A 404 32.58 5.50 23.41
N PHE A 405 31.73 5.40 22.37
CA PHE A 405 31.70 4.24 21.50
C PHE A 405 31.41 4.62 20.03
N ALA A 406 31.84 3.73 19.13
CA ALA A 406 31.51 3.76 17.72
C ALA A 406 30.99 2.37 17.31
N ASN A 407 29.81 2.31 16.77
CA ASN A 407 29.17 1.10 16.24
C ASN A 407 29.02 1.21 14.72
N LEU A 408 29.24 0.11 14.00
CA LEU A 408 28.98 -0.06 12.58
C LEU A 408 28.12 -1.30 12.39
N ALA A 409 27.09 -1.21 11.57
CA ALA A 409 26.23 -2.32 11.21
C ALA A 409 25.87 -2.27 9.73
N TYR A 410 25.91 -3.42 9.07
CA TYR A 410 25.36 -3.64 7.74
C TYR A 410 24.16 -4.57 7.86
N VAL A 411 23.06 -4.19 7.22
CA VAL A 411 21.77 -4.90 7.22
C VAL A 411 21.30 -5.08 5.79
N SER A 412 20.92 -6.28 5.42
CA SER A 412 20.33 -6.61 4.12
C SER A 412 19.00 -7.31 4.34
N VAL A 413 17.92 -6.75 3.81
CA VAL A 413 16.58 -7.33 3.82
C VAL A 413 16.23 -7.79 2.41
N HIS A 414 15.88 -9.04 2.25
CA HIS A 414 15.34 -9.61 1.02
C HIS A 414 13.88 -10.01 1.25
N THR A 415 12.97 -9.58 0.39
CA THR A 415 11.57 -10.05 0.38
C THR A 415 11.35 -10.96 -0.81
N ASP A 416 10.63 -12.06 -0.60
CA ASP A 416 10.22 -12.94 -1.68
C ASP A 416 9.18 -12.28 -2.58
N GLY A 417 9.05 -12.78 -3.82
CA GLY A 417 7.99 -12.38 -4.73
C GLY A 417 6.64 -12.94 -4.27
N PHE A 418 5.57 -12.18 -4.53
CA PHE A 418 4.20 -12.58 -4.17
C PHE A 418 3.20 -12.01 -5.16
N THR A 419 1.97 -12.52 -5.09
CA THR A 419 0.81 -11.93 -5.78
C THR A 419 -0.29 -11.71 -4.73
N GLU A 420 -0.83 -10.50 -4.67
CA GLU A 420 -1.99 -10.18 -3.86
C GLU A 420 -3.22 -10.96 -4.33
N THR A 421 -4.13 -11.22 -3.44
CA THR A 421 -5.43 -11.84 -3.72
C THR A 421 -6.55 -10.89 -3.33
N GLY A 422 -7.72 -11.01 -3.98
CA GLY A 422 -8.94 -10.32 -3.55
C GLY A 422 -9.63 -9.45 -4.59
N GLY A 423 -8.98 -8.97 -5.64
CA GLY A 423 -9.63 -8.11 -6.62
C GLY A 423 -8.82 -7.82 -7.88
N ALA A 424 -9.37 -6.97 -8.73
CA ALA A 424 -8.75 -6.60 -10.01
C ALA A 424 -7.50 -5.71 -9.87
N THR A 425 -7.35 -5.05 -8.71
CA THR A 425 -6.21 -4.20 -8.37
C THR A 425 -5.07 -4.97 -7.69
N ALA A 426 -5.13 -6.30 -7.68
CA ALA A 426 -4.10 -7.15 -7.10
C ALA A 426 -2.75 -6.94 -7.81
N LEU A 427 -1.71 -6.69 -7.02
CA LEU A 427 -0.35 -6.46 -7.48
C LEU A 427 0.44 -7.77 -7.41
N THR A 428 1.27 -8.00 -8.42
CA THR A 428 2.32 -9.01 -8.39
C THR A 428 3.64 -8.32 -8.13
N SER A 429 4.36 -8.73 -7.07
CA SER A 429 5.68 -8.25 -6.71
C SER A 429 6.74 -9.26 -7.07
N ILE A 430 7.85 -8.79 -7.61
CA ILE A 430 9.09 -9.58 -7.71
C ILE A 430 9.88 -9.46 -6.41
N GLY A 431 10.64 -10.51 -6.05
CA GLY A 431 11.55 -10.45 -4.90
C GLY A 431 12.63 -9.38 -5.10
N THR A 432 12.85 -8.55 -4.10
CA THR A 432 13.87 -7.47 -4.14
C THR A 432 14.58 -7.34 -2.80
N SER A 433 15.80 -6.80 -2.83
CA SER A 433 16.58 -6.52 -1.62
C SER A 433 16.66 -5.02 -1.33
N THR A 434 16.79 -4.70 -0.05
CA THR A 434 17.09 -3.36 0.45
C THR A 434 18.25 -3.51 1.44
N ASP A 435 19.32 -2.76 1.21
CA ASP A 435 20.53 -2.79 2.03
C ASP A 435 20.67 -1.46 2.78
N ALA A 436 21.19 -1.49 3.99
CA ALA A 436 21.46 -0.30 4.76
C ALA A 436 22.72 -0.48 5.60
N THR A 437 23.59 0.52 5.60
CA THR A 437 24.77 0.60 6.45
C THR A 437 24.55 1.70 7.48
N PHE A 438 24.75 1.39 8.75
CA PHE A 438 24.57 2.34 9.86
C PHE A 438 25.87 2.52 10.62
N THR A 439 26.17 3.76 10.99
CA THR A 439 27.11 4.05 12.08
C THR A 439 26.37 4.69 13.25
N THR A 440 26.79 4.38 14.48
CA THR A 440 26.32 5.08 15.68
C THR A 440 27.53 5.52 16.49
N LEU A 441 27.67 6.81 16.67
CA LEU A 441 28.66 7.42 17.56
C LEU A 441 27.97 7.90 18.81
N GLY A 442 28.44 7.51 19.98
CA GLY A 442 27.74 7.86 21.21
C GLY A 442 28.60 7.82 22.46
N LEU A 443 27.97 8.23 23.53
CA LEU A 443 28.53 8.23 24.88
C LEU A 443 27.57 7.53 25.83
N ARG A 444 28.04 6.51 26.52
CA ARG A 444 27.34 5.89 27.65
C ARG A 444 27.86 6.45 28.96
N GLY A 445 27.01 6.56 29.96
CA GLY A 445 27.36 6.97 31.30
C GLY A 445 26.62 6.15 32.35
N SER A 446 27.25 5.94 33.49
CA SER A 446 26.59 5.35 34.67
C SER A 446 27.11 5.94 35.97
N SER A 447 26.26 5.91 36.98
CA SER A 447 26.60 6.34 38.35
C SER A 447 25.82 5.54 39.36
N ASP A 448 26.48 5.13 40.42
CA ASP A 448 25.89 4.42 41.56
C ASP A 448 25.56 5.40 42.68
N PHE A 449 24.37 5.34 43.26
CA PHE A 449 23.95 6.17 44.37
C PHE A 449 22.98 5.41 45.29
N ALA A 450 22.83 5.93 46.53
CA ALA A 450 21.89 5.37 47.48
C ALA A 450 20.57 6.17 47.44
N PHE A 451 19.45 5.44 47.31
CA PHE A 451 18.11 6.01 47.35
C PHE A 451 17.20 5.16 48.23
N GLY A 452 16.64 5.77 49.30
CA GLY A 452 15.75 5.07 50.24
C GLY A 452 16.37 3.84 50.94
N GLY A 453 17.70 3.84 51.12
CA GLY A 453 18.43 2.70 51.71
C GLY A 453 18.78 1.58 50.76
N MET A 454 18.42 1.70 49.47
CA MET A 454 18.78 0.78 48.41
C MET A 454 19.93 1.37 47.55
N ASN A 455 20.77 0.51 46.99
CA ASN A 455 21.70 0.91 45.97
C ASN A 455 21.00 0.98 44.61
N VAL A 456 21.10 2.11 43.93
CA VAL A 456 20.51 2.35 42.60
C VAL A 456 21.64 2.72 41.64
N THR A 457 21.64 2.09 40.48
CA THR A 457 22.51 2.49 39.36
C THR A 457 21.68 3.23 38.33
N ALA A 458 22.00 4.51 38.08
CA ALA A 458 21.49 5.25 36.94
C ALA A 458 22.43 5.03 35.76
N ARG A 459 21.86 4.78 34.61
CA ARG A 459 22.59 4.61 33.34
C ARG A 459 21.93 5.37 32.23
N GLY A 460 22.71 5.81 31.26
CA GLY A 460 22.21 6.53 30.11
C GLY A 460 23.15 6.40 28.91
N MET A 461 22.58 6.63 27.75
CA MET A 461 23.31 6.72 26.50
C MET A 461 22.71 7.83 25.66
N LEU A 462 23.58 8.60 25.02
CA LEU A 462 23.23 9.54 23.97
C LEU A 462 24.13 9.25 22.78
N GLY A 463 23.53 9.13 21.61
CA GLY A 463 24.25 8.86 20.38
C GLY A 463 23.63 9.54 19.18
N TRP A 464 24.43 9.64 18.12
CA TRP A 464 24.03 10.00 16.78
C TRP A 464 24.18 8.79 15.90
N ARG A 465 23.09 8.39 15.26
CA ARG A 465 23.06 7.31 14.27
C ARG A 465 22.93 7.92 12.89
N HIS A 466 23.76 7.45 11.95
CA HIS A 466 23.74 7.84 10.56
C HIS A 466 23.55 6.61 9.67
N ALA A 467 22.59 6.69 8.74
CA ALA A 467 22.38 5.71 7.68
C ALA A 467 23.08 6.19 6.41
N PHE A 468 23.97 5.34 5.87
CA PHE A 468 24.64 5.58 4.60
C PHE A 468 23.76 5.11 3.44
N ASP A 469 24.16 5.45 2.21
CA ASP A 469 23.56 5.01 0.96
C ASP A 469 22.12 5.53 0.76
N ASP A 470 21.35 4.82 -0.06
CA ASP A 470 19.93 5.14 -0.26
C ASP A 470 19.11 4.58 0.91
N VAL A 471 18.44 5.48 1.60
CA VAL A 471 17.62 5.14 2.78
C VAL A 471 16.15 4.87 2.42
N THR A 472 15.78 4.92 1.13
CA THR A 472 14.40 4.74 0.67
C THR A 472 14.19 3.31 0.20
N PRO A 473 13.45 2.48 0.95
CA PRO A 473 13.11 1.13 0.52
C PRO A 473 12.18 1.18 -0.69
N THR A 474 12.40 0.32 -1.67
CA THR A 474 11.56 0.24 -2.87
C THR A 474 11.01 -1.16 -3.07
N SER A 475 9.87 -1.25 -3.74
CA SER A 475 9.28 -2.50 -4.22
C SER A 475 8.81 -2.33 -5.66
N THR A 476 8.98 -3.39 -6.46
CA THR A 476 8.57 -3.40 -7.86
C THR A 476 7.35 -4.28 -8.04
N PHE A 477 6.32 -3.73 -8.67
CA PHE A 477 5.01 -4.34 -8.86
C PHE A 477 4.60 -4.36 -10.32
N ALA A 478 3.60 -5.16 -10.63
CA ALA A 478 2.85 -5.10 -11.88
C ALA A 478 1.37 -5.39 -11.60
N PHE A 479 0.47 -4.67 -12.27
CA PHE A 479 -0.92 -5.07 -12.39
C PHE A 479 -1.04 -6.29 -13.30
N ALA A 480 -2.13 -7.06 -13.18
CA ALA A 480 -2.36 -8.22 -14.04
C ALA A 480 -2.39 -7.81 -15.53
N GLY A 481 -1.42 -8.29 -16.30
CA GLY A 481 -1.26 -7.98 -17.73
C GLY A 481 -0.58 -6.67 -18.06
N GLY A 482 -0.08 -5.94 -17.06
CA GLY A 482 0.66 -4.69 -17.22
C GLY A 482 2.17 -4.85 -17.05
N ASP A 483 2.89 -3.77 -17.32
CA ASP A 483 4.33 -3.66 -17.13
C ASP A 483 4.67 -3.40 -15.66
N GLN A 484 5.95 -3.58 -15.33
CA GLN A 484 6.47 -3.36 -13.99
C GLN A 484 6.64 -1.86 -13.69
N PHE A 485 6.29 -1.46 -12.47
CA PHE A 485 6.53 -0.13 -11.93
C PHE A 485 7.11 -0.23 -10.51
N THR A 486 7.85 0.79 -10.07
CA THR A 486 8.55 0.78 -8.79
C THR A 486 8.00 1.84 -7.87
N ILE A 487 7.67 1.44 -6.66
CA ILE A 487 7.11 2.29 -5.60
C ILE A 487 8.12 2.42 -4.47
N ALA A 488 8.32 3.65 -4.03
CA ALA A 488 9.09 3.97 -2.84
C ALA A 488 8.22 3.85 -1.59
N GLY A 489 8.76 3.22 -0.57
CA GLY A 489 8.17 3.21 0.77
C GLY A 489 8.67 4.38 1.62
N MET A 490 8.25 4.40 2.88
CA MET A 490 8.68 5.40 3.86
C MET A 490 10.21 5.33 4.06
N PRO A 491 10.94 6.45 3.85
CA PRO A 491 12.38 6.48 4.03
C PRO A 491 12.81 6.19 5.47
N ILE A 492 13.92 5.46 5.62
CA ILE A 492 14.63 5.31 6.90
C ILE A 492 15.29 6.65 7.23
N ALA A 493 15.19 7.09 8.49
CA ALA A 493 15.82 8.33 8.91
C ALA A 493 17.35 8.29 8.70
N ARG A 494 17.86 9.17 7.82
CA ARG A 494 19.30 9.25 7.52
C ARG A 494 20.10 9.61 8.75
N ASP A 495 19.63 10.54 9.55
CA ASP A 495 20.25 11.01 10.79
C ASP A 495 19.24 10.92 11.93
N SER A 496 19.64 10.29 13.03
CA SER A 496 18.80 10.14 14.21
C SER A 496 19.59 10.35 15.50
N ALA A 497 18.98 11.02 16.46
CA ALA A 497 19.42 10.96 17.84
C ALA A 497 18.93 9.65 18.48
N VAL A 498 19.80 8.90 19.13
CA VAL A 498 19.46 7.70 19.89
C VAL A 498 19.72 7.93 21.36
N ILE A 499 18.76 7.57 22.22
CA ILE A 499 18.81 7.83 23.66
C ILE A 499 18.45 6.55 24.40
N GLU A 500 19.19 6.25 25.47
CA GLU A 500 18.80 5.25 26.46
C GLU A 500 18.87 5.89 27.85
N ALA A 501 17.89 5.63 28.71
CA ALA A 501 17.88 6.00 30.11
C ALA A 501 17.36 4.82 30.93
N GLY A 502 18.11 4.43 31.98
CA GLY A 502 17.75 3.29 32.81
C GLY A 502 18.07 3.51 34.29
N LEU A 503 17.31 2.83 35.13
CA LEU A 503 17.50 2.74 36.57
C LEU A 503 17.45 1.27 36.97
N ASP A 504 18.48 0.81 37.67
CA ASP A 504 18.56 -0.54 38.22
C ASP A 504 18.51 -0.45 39.74
N PHE A 505 17.45 -1.01 40.34
CA PHE A 505 17.18 -1.02 41.76
C PHE A 505 17.64 -2.35 42.36
N ASN A 506 18.64 -2.33 43.19
CA ASN A 506 19.07 -3.50 43.98
C ASN A 506 18.16 -3.61 45.22
N MET A 507 16.97 -4.24 45.04
CA MET A 507 15.95 -4.32 46.07
C MET A 507 16.35 -5.19 47.27
N SER A 508 17.21 -6.18 47.04
CA SER A 508 17.84 -7.03 48.08
C SER A 508 19.15 -7.60 47.54
N ALA A 509 19.90 -8.35 48.38
CA ALA A 509 21.08 -9.07 47.93
C ALA A 509 20.81 -10.08 46.80
N ASN A 510 19.54 -10.45 46.64
CA ASN A 510 19.09 -11.49 45.70
C ASN A 510 18.10 -10.99 44.63
N ALA A 511 17.70 -9.70 44.65
CA ALA A 511 16.70 -9.19 43.70
C ALA A 511 17.08 -7.82 43.12
N THR A 512 17.10 -7.72 41.81
CA THR A 512 17.32 -6.48 41.07
C THR A 512 16.16 -6.27 40.09
N LEU A 513 15.62 -5.03 40.09
CA LEU A 513 14.63 -4.56 39.11
C LEU A 513 15.28 -3.50 38.23
N GLY A 514 15.37 -3.74 36.95
CA GLY A 514 15.83 -2.80 35.92
C GLY A 514 14.65 -2.24 35.13
N LEU A 515 14.63 -0.93 34.97
CA LEU A 515 13.71 -0.22 34.10
C LEU A 515 14.52 0.59 33.11
N SER A 516 14.23 0.50 31.82
CA SER A 516 14.88 1.36 30.83
C SER A 516 13.92 1.81 29.73
N TYR A 517 14.18 3.02 29.30
CA TYR A 517 13.57 3.68 28.15
C TYR A 517 14.61 3.78 27.04
N THR A 518 14.18 3.56 25.78
CA THR A 518 14.97 3.79 24.58
C THR A 518 14.20 4.69 23.64
N GLY A 519 14.87 5.60 22.95
CA GLY A 519 14.26 6.48 21.96
C GLY A 519 15.18 6.70 20.76
N GLN A 520 14.57 6.81 19.58
CA GLN A 520 15.22 7.22 18.34
C GLN A 520 14.38 8.34 17.72
N PHE A 521 15.03 9.46 17.36
CA PHE A 521 14.37 10.68 16.91
C PHE A 521 15.15 11.27 15.74
N GLY A 522 14.51 11.45 14.58
CA GLY A 522 15.14 12.08 13.42
C GLY A 522 14.40 11.80 12.12
N GLY A 523 14.50 12.73 11.16
CA GLY A 523 13.92 12.54 9.83
C GLY A 523 12.40 12.34 9.82
N GLY A 524 11.63 12.98 10.71
CA GLY A 524 10.19 12.74 10.86
C GLY A 524 9.84 11.45 11.61
N THR A 525 10.85 10.65 12.02
CA THR A 525 10.64 9.41 12.77
C THR A 525 10.77 9.64 14.26
N VAL A 526 9.81 9.13 15.02
CA VAL A 526 9.83 9.00 16.47
C VAL A 526 9.61 7.52 16.79
N ASP A 527 10.59 6.89 17.42
CA ASP A 527 10.49 5.49 17.87
C ASP A 527 10.87 5.41 19.35
N GLN A 528 10.02 4.79 20.14
CA GLN A 528 10.15 4.73 21.60
C GLN A 528 9.98 3.28 22.06
N GLY A 529 10.79 2.89 23.03
CA GLY A 529 10.72 1.55 23.60
C GLY A 529 10.91 1.58 25.12
N ALA A 530 10.39 0.56 25.76
CA ALA A 530 10.59 0.31 27.17
C ALA A 530 11.03 -1.15 27.38
N LYS A 531 11.89 -1.34 28.39
CA LYS A 531 12.33 -2.66 28.85
C LYS A 531 12.14 -2.73 30.37
N VAL A 532 11.67 -3.85 30.81
CA VAL A 532 11.56 -4.18 32.23
C VAL A 532 12.30 -5.48 32.46
N ASP A 533 13.26 -5.46 33.36
CA ASP A 533 14.09 -6.61 33.70
C ASP A 533 13.94 -6.92 35.17
N LEU A 534 13.54 -8.12 35.52
CA LEU A 534 13.46 -8.58 36.91
C LEU A 534 14.37 -9.81 37.07
N ALA A 535 15.33 -9.70 37.95
CA ALA A 535 16.24 -10.79 38.27
C ALA A 535 16.16 -11.15 39.74
N VAL A 536 15.95 -12.41 40.04
CA VAL A 536 15.87 -12.96 41.39
C VAL A 536 16.82 -14.16 41.49
N LYS A 537 17.73 -14.13 42.47
CA LYS A 537 18.62 -15.25 42.83
C LYS A 537 17.90 -16.11 43.85
N PHE A 538 17.82 -17.40 43.65
CA PHE A 538 17.23 -18.36 44.56
C PHE A 538 18.32 -19.12 45.31
#